data_dff7e2992d68665b3467754a6b12c23a
#
_entry.id   dff7e2992d68665b3467754a6b12c23a
#
_cell.length_a   1.000
_cell.length_b   1.000
_cell.length_c   1.000
_cell.angle_alpha   90.00
_cell.angle_beta   90.00
_cell.angle_gamma   90.00
#
_symmetry.space_group_name_H-M   'P 1'
#
loop_
_entity.id
_entity.type
_entity.pdbx_description
1 polymer ?
#
loop_
_entity_poly.entity_id
_entity_poly.type
_entity_poly.pdbx_seq_one_letter_code
_entity_poly.pdbx_strand_id
1 'polypeptide(L)'
;VGIGDGWSEVLYKDKSCFIRSEYLTTTEPGSEEATVTAQGAEADAQGAPVSNGRIVAIDAGHQAKGNPDKEPVGPGSSTMKAKVASGTEGVSTKLPEYELTLSVSKKLKRILEERGYQVVMIRESNDVNLSNAERAEIANKSGASIFVRIHGNSLDNTTVNGTLSMCQTATNPYNGGLHAASYSLSKKITDSVCAATGFKNRGVQET
;
A
#
# COMPACT_ATOMS: atom_id res chain seq x y z
N VAL A 1 5.04 -13.03 24.20
CA VAL A 1 5.37 -14.46 24.23
C VAL A 1 5.50 -14.96 22.82
N GLY A 2 6.61 -15.66 22.49
CA GLY A 2 6.78 -16.28 21.17
C GLY A 2 5.79 -17.43 20.97
N ILE A 3 5.07 -17.45 19.87
CA ILE A 3 4.04 -18.47 19.57
C ILE A 3 4.46 -19.40 18.42
N GLY A 4 5.72 -19.40 18.03
CA GLY A 4 6.26 -20.19 16.91
C GLY A 4 6.25 -19.44 15.57
N ASP A 5 6.88 -20.02 14.56
CA ASP A 5 6.97 -19.52 13.17
C ASP A 5 7.41 -18.05 13.02
N GLY A 6 8.19 -17.54 13.99
CA GLY A 6 8.71 -16.17 13.96
C GLY A 6 7.68 -15.09 14.32
N TRP A 7 6.59 -15.44 15.00
CA TRP A 7 5.59 -14.51 15.49
C TRP A 7 5.60 -14.43 17.02
N SER A 8 5.34 -13.26 17.53
CA SER A 8 5.15 -13.00 18.97
C SER A 8 3.80 -12.35 19.22
N GLU A 9 3.14 -12.83 20.25
CA GLU A 9 1.96 -12.17 20.79
C GLU A 9 2.39 -11.01 21.68
N VAL A 10 1.84 -9.83 21.43
CA VAL A 10 2.04 -8.61 22.22
C VAL A 10 0.70 -8.05 22.66
N LEU A 11 0.65 -7.46 23.83
CA LEU A 11 -0.53 -6.72 24.30
C LEU A 11 -0.40 -5.25 23.91
N TYR A 12 -1.39 -4.76 23.17
CA TYR A 12 -1.52 -3.34 22.88
C TYR A 12 -2.90 -2.86 23.29
N LYS A 13 -2.98 -1.95 24.27
CA LYS A 13 -4.25 -1.47 24.86
C LYS A 13 -5.17 -2.62 25.27
N ASP A 14 -4.62 -3.57 26.03
CA ASP A 14 -5.29 -4.77 26.57
C ASP A 14 -5.88 -5.73 25.51
N LYS A 15 -5.40 -5.64 24.29
CA LYS A 15 -5.76 -6.55 23.19
C LYS A 15 -4.53 -7.32 22.71
N SER A 16 -4.70 -8.63 22.52
CA SER A 16 -3.67 -9.45 21.88
C SER A 16 -3.51 -9.05 20.43
N CYS A 17 -2.28 -8.72 20.09
CA CYS A 17 -1.85 -8.44 18.73
C CYS A 17 -0.69 -9.37 18.39
N PHE A 18 -0.50 -9.67 17.10
CA PHE A 18 0.59 -10.52 16.65
C PHE A 18 1.55 -9.69 15.82
N ILE A 19 2.84 -9.79 16.15
CA ILE A 19 3.91 -9.09 15.45
C ILE A 19 5.05 -10.07 15.13
N ARG A 20 5.73 -9.88 14.02
CA ARG A 20 6.92 -10.67 13.72
C ARG A 20 7.98 -10.44 14.79
N SER A 21 8.51 -11.52 15.37
CA SER A 21 9.46 -11.47 16.49
C SER A 21 10.72 -10.66 16.15
N GLU A 22 11.12 -10.66 14.88
CA GLU A 22 12.27 -9.88 14.39
C GLU A 22 12.11 -8.36 14.52
N TYR A 23 10.88 -7.86 14.73
CA TYR A 23 10.57 -6.45 14.93
C TYR A 23 10.38 -6.07 16.41
N LEU A 24 10.60 -7.01 17.32
CA LEU A 24 10.54 -6.76 18.75
C LEU A 24 11.93 -6.57 19.32
N THR A 25 12.14 -5.49 20.08
CA THR A 25 13.33 -5.33 20.93
C THR A 25 12.95 -5.71 22.35
N THR A 26 13.85 -6.39 23.06
CA THR A 26 13.67 -6.79 24.45
C THR A 26 14.21 -5.74 25.43
N THR A 27 14.66 -4.58 24.95
CA THR A 27 15.16 -3.46 25.78
C THR A 27 14.01 -2.58 26.21
N GLU A 28 13.87 -2.34 27.51
CA GLU A 28 12.93 -1.38 28.07
C GLU A 28 13.23 0.05 27.60
N PRO A 29 12.21 0.87 27.31
CA PRO A 29 12.42 2.29 27.01
C PRO A 29 12.88 2.99 28.29
N GLY A 30 14.14 3.39 28.37
CA GLY A 30 14.65 4.19 29.49
C GLY A 30 15.97 3.76 30.12
N SER A 31 16.61 2.69 29.67
CA SER A 31 18.00 2.39 30.02
C SER A 31 18.93 3.08 29.02
N GLU A 32 19.88 3.86 29.57
CA GLU A 32 20.92 4.61 28.86
C GLU A 32 21.56 3.85 27.70
N GLU A 33 21.98 4.61 26.70
CA GLU A 33 22.72 4.22 25.51
C GLU A 33 23.52 2.91 25.67
N ALA A 34 22.94 1.81 25.21
CA ALA A 34 23.72 0.63 24.92
C ALA A 34 24.49 0.91 23.62
N THR A 35 25.74 1.31 23.78
CA THR A 35 26.74 1.21 22.71
C THR A 35 26.73 -0.24 22.22
N VAL A 36 26.10 -0.46 21.10
CA VAL A 36 26.18 -1.74 20.40
C VAL A 36 27.58 -1.84 19.83
N THR A 37 28.48 -2.45 20.60
CA THR A 37 29.71 -3.00 20.04
C THR A 37 29.30 -4.18 19.18
N ALA A 38 29.18 -3.94 17.88
CA ALA A 38 29.07 -4.98 16.89
C ALA A 38 30.36 -5.79 16.89
N GLN A 39 30.35 -6.94 17.60
CA GLN A 39 31.33 -7.99 17.38
C GLN A 39 30.62 -9.12 16.67
N GLY A 40 30.99 -9.32 15.41
CA GLY A 40 30.81 -10.56 14.69
C GLY A 40 29.56 -10.69 13.81
N ALA A 41 29.30 -9.72 12.97
CA ALA A 41 28.80 -9.98 11.64
C ALA A 41 29.67 -9.11 10.72
N GLU A 42 30.45 -9.71 9.89
CA GLU A 42 31.04 -9.02 8.74
C GLU A 42 29.87 -8.42 7.98
N ALA A 43 29.68 -7.10 8.12
CA ALA A 43 28.85 -6.36 7.21
C ALA A 43 29.57 -6.46 5.87
N ASP A 44 29.15 -7.41 5.04
CA ASP A 44 29.34 -7.25 3.62
C ASP A 44 28.91 -5.83 3.28
N ALA A 45 29.85 -5.07 2.75
CA ALA A 45 29.58 -3.79 2.13
C ALA A 45 28.70 -4.09 0.91
N GLN A 46 27.44 -4.36 1.16
CA GLN A 46 26.42 -4.43 0.13
C GLN A 46 26.23 -3.00 -0.35
N GLY A 47 26.89 -2.69 -1.44
CA GLY A 47 26.69 -1.46 -2.18
C GLY A 47 25.18 -1.27 -2.39
N ALA A 48 24.71 -0.02 -2.48
CA ALA A 48 23.31 0.30 -2.74
C ALA A 48 22.76 -0.65 -3.81
N PRO A 49 21.53 -1.17 -3.64
CA PRO A 49 20.98 -2.17 -4.55
C PRO A 49 21.09 -1.68 -5.98
N VAL A 50 21.68 -2.49 -6.86
CA VAL A 50 21.85 -2.13 -8.27
C VAL A 50 20.46 -1.92 -8.86
N SER A 51 20.21 -0.73 -9.39
CA SER A 51 18.92 -0.40 -10.00
C SER A 51 18.60 -1.40 -11.12
N ASN A 52 17.41 -1.98 -11.10
CA ASN A 52 16.90 -2.83 -12.18
C ASN A 52 16.30 -2.02 -13.36
N GLY A 53 16.42 -0.69 -13.31
CA GLY A 53 15.94 0.23 -14.34
C GLY A 53 14.40 0.37 -14.40
N ARG A 54 13.66 -0.22 -13.46
CA ARG A 54 12.19 -0.19 -13.45
C ARG A 54 11.67 0.77 -12.40
N ILE A 55 10.65 1.53 -12.77
CA ILE A 55 9.98 2.49 -11.91
C ILE A 55 8.60 1.95 -11.53
N VAL A 56 8.26 2.01 -10.26
CA VAL A 56 6.93 1.70 -9.71
C VAL A 56 6.34 2.96 -9.11
N ALA A 57 5.17 3.39 -9.58
CA ALA A 57 4.41 4.45 -8.94
C ALA A 57 3.44 3.86 -7.92
N ILE A 58 3.46 4.38 -6.69
CA ILE A 58 2.58 3.96 -5.60
C ILE A 58 1.68 5.11 -5.19
N ASP A 59 0.38 4.89 -5.26
CA ASP A 59 -0.62 5.83 -4.78
C ASP A 59 -1.30 5.31 -3.51
N ALA A 60 -0.97 5.94 -2.39
CA ALA A 60 -1.71 5.74 -1.14
C ALA A 60 -3.08 6.41 -1.28
N GLY A 61 -4.14 5.61 -1.39
CA GLY A 61 -5.51 6.10 -1.58
C GLY A 61 -5.92 7.11 -0.52
N HIS A 62 -6.79 8.06 -0.92
CA HIS A 62 -7.31 9.11 -0.06
C HIS A 62 -6.27 10.12 0.45
N GLN A 63 -6.68 10.99 1.36
CA GLN A 63 -5.92 12.01 2.07
C GLN A 63 -6.75 12.51 3.27
N ALA A 64 -6.15 13.26 4.19
CA ALA A 64 -6.81 13.66 5.43
C ALA A 64 -8.11 14.44 5.20
N LYS A 65 -8.14 15.32 4.20
CA LYS A 65 -9.33 16.11 3.84
C LYS A 65 -9.78 15.75 2.43
N GLY A 66 -11.03 15.31 2.28
CA GLY A 66 -11.66 15.17 0.98
C GLY A 66 -11.79 16.52 0.27
N ASN A 67 -11.87 16.48 -1.05
CA ASN A 67 -12.17 17.66 -1.87
C ASN A 67 -13.45 17.38 -2.69
N PRO A 68 -14.58 18.02 -2.32
CA PRO A 68 -15.87 17.80 -2.97
C PRO A 68 -16.02 18.50 -4.33
N ASP A 69 -15.09 19.38 -4.69
CA ASP A 69 -15.05 19.97 -6.02
C ASP A 69 -15.12 18.88 -7.09
N LYS A 70 -15.62 19.23 -8.24
CA LYS A 70 -15.89 18.26 -9.30
C LYS A 70 -14.73 18.17 -10.30
N GLU A 71 -14.49 16.96 -10.75
CA GLU A 71 -13.64 16.64 -11.90
C GLU A 71 -14.32 15.58 -12.77
N PRO A 72 -14.00 15.47 -14.07
CA PRO A 72 -14.51 14.37 -14.91
C PRO A 72 -14.09 13.00 -14.38
N VAL A 73 -14.93 11.99 -14.56
CA VAL A 73 -14.58 10.60 -14.17
C VAL A 73 -13.44 10.01 -15.01
N GLY A 74 -13.18 10.59 -16.18
CA GLY A 74 -12.09 10.22 -17.08
C GLY A 74 -11.92 11.25 -18.18
N PRO A 75 -10.87 11.16 -19.00
CA PRO A 75 -10.61 12.11 -20.09
C PRO A 75 -11.79 12.26 -21.04
N GLY A 76 -12.23 13.49 -21.31
CA GLY A 76 -13.35 13.77 -22.22
C GLY A 76 -14.74 13.40 -21.70
N SER A 77 -14.87 12.89 -20.47
CA SER A 77 -16.18 12.55 -19.89
C SER A 77 -16.94 13.79 -19.45
N SER A 78 -18.23 13.83 -19.76
CA SER A 78 -19.18 14.81 -19.17
C SER A 78 -19.66 14.42 -17.79
N THR A 79 -19.48 13.17 -17.37
CA THR A 79 -19.83 12.72 -16.04
C THR A 79 -18.82 13.21 -15.02
N MET A 80 -19.31 13.87 -13.99
CA MET A 80 -18.50 14.52 -12.95
C MET A 80 -18.57 13.77 -11.64
N LYS A 81 -17.44 13.66 -10.95
CA LYS A 81 -17.32 13.12 -9.59
C LYS A 81 -16.58 14.08 -8.68
N ALA A 82 -16.61 13.85 -7.37
CA ALA A 82 -15.75 14.59 -6.44
C ALA A 82 -14.26 14.30 -6.77
N LYS A 83 -13.40 15.31 -6.62
CA LYS A 83 -11.96 15.21 -6.86
C LYS A 83 -11.33 14.09 -6.03
N VAL A 84 -11.62 14.05 -4.74
CA VAL A 84 -11.13 12.99 -3.84
C VAL A 84 -12.00 12.90 -2.59
N ALA A 85 -12.25 11.67 -2.13
CA ALA A 85 -12.86 11.42 -0.82
C ALA A 85 -11.79 11.24 0.26
N SER A 86 -12.15 11.45 1.52
CA SER A 86 -11.28 11.19 2.68
C SER A 86 -11.11 9.69 2.99
N GLY A 87 -11.94 8.84 2.39
CA GLY A 87 -11.94 7.40 2.64
C GLY A 87 -12.86 7.00 3.77
N THR A 88 -12.73 5.77 4.19
CA THR A 88 -13.46 5.17 5.32
C THR A 88 -12.61 5.16 6.59
N GLU A 89 -13.17 4.59 7.66
CA GLU A 89 -12.50 4.39 8.94
C GLU A 89 -12.80 2.98 9.45
N GLY A 90 -11.82 2.35 10.07
CA GLY A 90 -12.01 1.04 10.70
C GLY A 90 -13.01 1.12 11.85
N VAL A 91 -14.09 0.32 11.78
CA VAL A 91 -15.18 0.36 12.77
C VAL A 91 -14.69 0.16 14.19
N SER A 92 -13.77 -0.79 14.42
CA SER A 92 -13.22 -1.09 15.74
C SER A 92 -11.94 -0.33 16.04
N THR A 93 -11.06 -0.17 15.06
CA THR A 93 -9.74 0.45 15.26
C THR A 93 -9.78 1.95 15.28
N LYS A 94 -10.80 2.56 14.69
CA LYS A 94 -10.87 4.01 14.43
C LYS A 94 -9.68 4.55 13.64
N LEU A 95 -9.02 3.66 12.90
CA LEU A 95 -7.92 4.03 12.02
C LEU A 95 -8.49 4.53 10.69
N PRO A 96 -8.23 5.79 10.30
CA PRO A 96 -8.65 6.31 9.00
C PRO A 96 -7.95 5.59 7.85
N GLU A 97 -8.69 5.35 6.76
CA GLU A 97 -8.15 4.67 5.58
C GLU A 97 -6.91 5.36 5.00
N TYR A 98 -6.90 6.69 4.95
CA TYR A 98 -5.76 7.43 4.41
C TYR A 98 -4.46 7.26 5.22
N GLU A 99 -4.54 6.99 6.52
CA GLU A 99 -3.38 6.67 7.36
C GLU A 99 -2.88 5.26 7.10
N LEU A 100 -3.81 4.30 7.05
CA LEU A 100 -3.49 2.91 6.73
C LEU A 100 -2.80 2.80 5.37
N THR A 101 -3.39 3.39 4.33
CA THR A 101 -2.87 3.30 2.97
C THR A 101 -1.49 3.93 2.83
N LEU A 102 -1.23 5.08 3.50
CA LEU A 102 0.09 5.69 3.51
C LEU A 102 1.13 4.83 4.24
N SER A 103 0.75 4.24 5.38
CA SER A 103 1.64 3.35 6.13
C SER A 103 2.04 2.12 5.32
N VAL A 104 1.08 1.47 4.67
CA VAL A 104 1.33 0.31 3.79
C VAL A 104 2.19 0.71 2.59
N SER A 105 1.89 1.84 1.96
CA SER A 105 2.63 2.35 0.79
C SER A 105 4.10 2.64 1.12
N LYS A 106 4.38 3.23 2.27
CA LYS A 106 5.77 3.49 2.72
C LYS A 106 6.54 2.20 2.98
N LYS A 107 5.89 1.18 3.54
CA LYS A 107 6.51 -0.15 3.72
C LYS A 107 6.79 -0.82 2.36
N LEU A 108 5.85 -0.74 1.43
CA LEU A 108 6.02 -1.27 0.08
C LEU A 108 7.15 -0.54 -0.66
N LYS A 109 7.21 0.80 -0.58
CA LYS A 109 8.31 1.60 -1.14
C LYS A 109 9.66 1.05 -0.68
N ARG A 110 9.87 0.95 0.64
CA ARG A 110 11.14 0.45 1.20
C ARG A 110 11.52 -0.92 0.64
N ILE A 111 10.59 -1.88 0.62
CA ILE A 111 10.84 -3.24 0.14
C ILE A 111 11.18 -3.26 -1.36
N LEU A 112 10.55 -2.42 -2.15
CA LEU A 112 10.84 -2.32 -3.58
C LEU A 112 12.20 -1.67 -3.83
N GLU A 113 12.55 -0.62 -3.10
CA GLU A 113 13.86 0.04 -3.20
C GLU A 113 14.99 -0.90 -2.79
N GLU A 114 14.82 -1.68 -1.73
CA GLU A 114 15.75 -2.76 -1.32
C GLU A 114 15.95 -3.82 -2.41
N ARG A 115 15.00 -3.97 -3.33
CA ARG A 115 15.06 -4.87 -4.49
C ARG A 115 15.50 -4.20 -5.78
N GLY A 116 16.00 -2.98 -5.70
CA GLY A 116 16.55 -2.24 -6.84
C GLY A 116 15.51 -1.55 -7.73
N TYR A 117 14.25 -1.48 -7.34
CA TYR A 117 13.25 -0.67 -8.05
C TYR A 117 13.40 0.80 -7.69
N GLN A 118 13.15 1.68 -8.64
CA GLN A 118 12.88 3.09 -8.35
C GLN A 118 11.40 3.23 -7.97
N VAL A 119 11.10 4.01 -6.93
CA VAL A 119 9.73 4.19 -6.47
C VAL A 119 9.34 5.66 -6.51
N VAL A 120 8.22 5.96 -7.14
CA VAL A 120 7.58 7.27 -7.12
C VAL A 120 6.32 7.19 -6.25
N MET A 121 6.33 7.89 -5.13
CA MET A 121 5.13 8.04 -4.29
C MET A 121 4.29 9.19 -4.80
N ILE A 122 2.99 8.95 -5.00
CA ILE A 122 2.05 10.03 -5.40
C ILE A 122 1.82 11.01 -4.25
N ARG A 123 1.84 10.53 -3.01
CA ARG A 123 1.88 11.36 -1.81
C ARG A 123 2.74 10.72 -0.74
N GLU A 124 3.41 11.54 0.05
CA GLU A 124 4.24 11.10 1.18
C GLU A 124 3.73 11.62 2.53
N SER A 125 2.68 12.46 2.51
CA SER A 125 1.99 12.95 3.70
C SER A 125 0.48 12.78 3.56
N ASN A 126 -0.25 12.96 4.67
CA ASN A 126 -1.71 12.96 4.69
C ASN A 126 -2.28 14.35 4.40
N ASP A 127 -1.51 15.39 4.68
CA ASP A 127 -1.89 16.79 4.44
C ASP A 127 -1.49 17.22 3.03
N VAL A 128 -2.29 16.79 2.08
CA VAL A 128 -2.18 17.13 0.66
C VAL A 128 -3.58 17.45 0.11
N ASN A 129 -3.64 18.13 -1.03
CA ASN A 129 -4.89 18.34 -1.77
C ASN A 129 -4.69 17.93 -3.23
N LEU A 130 -4.65 16.63 -3.46
CA LEU A 130 -4.47 16.01 -4.77
C LEU A 130 -5.77 15.37 -5.23
N SER A 131 -6.28 15.78 -6.37
CA SER A 131 -7.43 15.15 -7.03
C SER A 131 -7.04 13.78 -7.61
N ASN A 132 -8.02 12.95 -7.96
CA ASN A 132 -7.73 11.67 -8.61
C ASN A 132 -7.11 11.86 -10.02
N ALA A 133 -7.48 12.92 -10.74
CA ALA A 133 -6.88 13.26 -12.02
C ALA A 133 -5.39 13.64 -11.86
N GLU A 134 -5.06 14.51 -10.89
CA GLU A 134 -3.67 14.90 -10.61
C GLU A 134 -2.82 13.71 -10.18
N ARG A 135 -3.35 12.78 -9.37
CA ARG A 135 -2.66 11.53 -8.99
C ARG A 135 -2.33 10.69 -10.22
N ALA A 136 -3.27 10.53 -11.14
CA ALA A 136 -3.04 9.81 -12.39
C ALA A 136 -1.99 10.53 -13.26
N GLU A 137 -2.01 11.86 -13.32
CA GLU A 137 -1.05 12.65 -14.07
C GLU A 137 0.37 12.52 -13.51
N ILE A 138 0.55 12.55 -12.19
CA ILE A 138 1.85 12.32 -11.53
C ILE A 138 2.37 10.93 -11.91
N ALA A 139 1.52 9.89 -11.81
CA ALA A 139 1.90 8.53 -12.19
C ALA A 139 2.32 8.44 -13.66
N ASN A 140 1.55 9.03 -14.58
CA ASN A 140 1.84 9.02 -16.01
C ASN A 140 3.16 9.74 -16.33
N LYS A 141 3.43 10.87 -15.68
CA LYS A 141 4.67 11.64 -15.88
C LYS A 141 5.91 10.99 -15.26
N SER A 142 5.74 10.06 -14.33
CA SER A 142 6.84 9.41 -13.64
C SER A 142 7.64 8.43 -14.49
N GLY A 143 7.12 8.03 -15.66
CA GLY A 143 7.69 6.96 -16.47
C GLY A 143 7.56 5.58 -15.85
N ALA A 144 6.71 5.40 -14.85
CA ALA A 144 6.52 4.13 -14.16
C ALA A 144 6.00 3.03 -15.10
N SER A 145 6.61 1.86 -15.01
CA SER A 145 6.15 0.65 -15.71
C SER A 145 4.95 0.00 -15.02
N ILE A 146 4.78 0.28 -13.74
CA ILE A 146 3.71 -0.26 -12.89
C ILE A 146 3.15 0.88 -12.04
N PHE A 147 1.81 0.95 -11.98
CA PHE A 147 1.08 1.80 -11.04
C PHE A 147 0.28 0.92 -10.09
N VAL A 148 0.46 1.13 -8.79
CA VAL A 148 -0.28 0.43 -7.74
C VAL A 148 -0.97 1.44 -6.86
N ARG A 149 -2.30 1.35 -6.76
CA ARG A 149 -3.10 2.16 -5.85
C ARG A 149 -3.63 1.31 -4.72
N ILE A 150 -3.44 1.75 -3.48
CA ILE A 150 -3.76 0.99 -2.27
C ILE A 150 -4.97 1.60 -1.57
N HIS A 151 -5.95 0.76 -1.22
CA HIS A 151 -7.18 1.13 -0.52
C HIS A 151 -7.52 0.14 0.59
N GLY A 152 -8.27 0.58 1.59
CA GLY A 152 -8.81 -0.25 2.66
C GLY A 152 -10.23 -0.77 2.39
N ASN A 153 -10.95 -0.20 1.46
CA ASN A 153 -12.33 -0.50 1.10
C ASN A 153 -13.30 -0.63 2.30
N SER A 154 -14.58 -0.43 2.09
CA SER A 154 -15.63 -0.65 3.09
C SER A 154 -16.93 -1.12 2.44
N LEU A 155 -17.73 -1.86 3.20
CA LEU A 155 -19.07 -2.30 2.79
C LEU A 155 -19.95 -2.36 4.05
N ASP A 156 -21.24 -2.04 3.88
CA ASP A 156 -22.23 -2.15 4.96
C ASP A 156 -22.59 -3.60 5.32
N ASN A 157 -22.04 -4.56 4.59
CA ASN A 157 -22.24 -5.98 4.83
C ASN A 157 -21.07 -6.57 5.63
N THR A 158 -21.29 -6.84 6.91
CA THR A 158 -20.28 -7.37 7.85
C THR A 158 -19.80 -8.78 7.53
N THR A 159 -20.49 -9.52 6.66
CA THR A 159 -20.07 -10.87 6.23
C THR A 159 -19.02 -10.83 5.13
N VAL A 160 -18.85 -9.68 4.46
CA VAL A 160 -17.87 -9.50 3.40
C VAL A 160 -16.53 -9.10 3.98
N ASN A 161 -15.53 -9.94 3.75
CA ASN A 161 -14.14 -9.70 4.14
C ASN A 161 -13.18 -10.26 3.09
N GLY A 162 -11.91 -9.90 3.18
CA GLY A 162 -10.85 -10.43 2.30
C GLY A 162 -10.24 -9.38 1.38
N THR A 163 -9.34 -9.84 0.54
CA THR A 163 -8.56 -9.01 -0.40
C THR A 163 -9.09 -9.18 -1.82
N LEU A 164 -9.21 -8.08 -2.55
CA LEU A 164 -9.44 -8.06 -3.99
C LEU A 164 -8.47 -7.08 -4.65
N SER A 165 -8.21 -7.27 -5.92
CA SER A 165 -7.61 -6.25 -6.78
C SER A 165 -8.60 -5.79 -7.83
N MET A 166 -8.32 -4.65 -8.43
CA MET A 166 -9.12 -4.09 -9.53
C MET A 166 -8.19 -3.72 -10.69
N CYS A 167 -8.64 -3.93 -11.91
CA CYS A 167 -7.96 -3.43 -13.10
C CYS A 167 -8.99 -2.99 -14.15
N GLN A 168 -8.50 -2.28 -15.16
CA GLN A 168 -9.33 -1.85 -16.28
C GLN A 168 -9.79 -3.04 -17.12
N THR A 169 -10.92 -2.88 -17.82
CA THR A 169 -11.40 -3.85 -18.81
C THR A 169 -10.55 -3.83 -20.09
N ALA A 170 -10.60 -4.90 -20.85
CA ALA A 170 -9.98 -4.97 -22.18
C ALA A 170 -10.58 -3.96 -23.19
N THR A 171 -11.81 -3.52 -22.96
CA THR A 171 -12.54 -2.56 -23.81
C THR A 171 -12.37 -1.11 -23.35
N ASN A 172 -11.58 -0.86 -22.30
CA ASN A 172 -11.32 0.51 -21.85
C ASN A 172 -10.66 1.31 -22.98
N PRO A 173 -11.22 2.46 -23.40
CA PRO A 173 -10.75 3.19 -24.59
C PRO A 173 -9.38 3.84 -24.40
N TYR A 174 -8.89 3.99 -23.17
CA TYR A 174 -7.64 4.68 -22.86
C TYR A 174 -6.47 3.73 -22.63
N ASN A 175 -6.72 2.60 -21.97
CA ASN A 175 -5.66 1.69 -21.53
C ASN A 175 -6.05 0.19 -21.61
N GLY A 176 -7.09 -0.15 -22.37
CA GLY A 176 -7.51 -1.54 -22.58
C GLY A 176 -6.41 -2.44 -23.15
N GLY A 177 -5.49 -1.88 -23.94
CA GLY A 177 -4.32 -2.63 -24.43
C GLY A 177 -3.37 -3.13 -23.35
N LEU A 178 -3.43 -2.57 -22.13
CA LEU A 178 -2.67 -3.02 -20.96
C LEU A 178 -3.42 -4.05 -20.10
N HIS A 179 -4.67 -4.39 -20.45
CA HIS A 179 -5.54 -5.25 -19.65
C HIS A 179 -4.88 -6.57 -19.24
N ALA A 180 -4.34 -7.33 -20.19
CA ALA A 180 -3.76 -8.65 -19.91
C ALA A 180 -2.62 -8.59 -18.88
N ALA A 181 -1.75 -7.59 -18.99
CA ALA A 181 -0.65 -7.37 -18.06
C ALA A 181 -1.17 -6.93 -16.68
N SER A 182 -2.12 -5.98 -16.65
CA SER A 182 -2.74 -5.48 -15.43
C SER A 182 -3.50 -6.57 -14.70
N TYR A 183 -4.28 -7.39 -15.39
CA TYR A 183 -5.01 -8.52 -14.81
C TYR A 183 -4.04 -9.55 -14.21
N SER A 184 -2.99 -9.92 -14.94
CA SER A 184 -1.97 -10.86 -14.46
C SER A 184 -1.27 -10.35 -13.20
N LEU A 185 -0.89 -9.06 -13.16
CA LEU A 185 -0.29 -8.43 -11.99
C LEU A 185 -1.27 -8.40 -10.81
N SER A 186 -2.50 -7.95 -11.05
CA SER A 186 -3.56 -7.89 -10.04
C SER A 186 -3.82 -9.25 -9.40
N LYS A 187 -3.90 -10.31 -10.23
CA LYS A 187 -4.08 -11.68 -9.75
C LYS A 187 -2.91 -12.12 -8.86
N LYS A 188 -1.68 -11.90 -9.29
CA LYS A 188 -0.48 -12.27 -8.51
C LYS A 188 -0.41 -11.53 -7.17
N ILE A 189 -0.74 -10.23 -7.16
CA ILE A 189 -0.78 -9.44 -5.92
C ILE A 189 -1.83 -10.02 -4.98
N THR A 190 -3.07 -10.23 -5.45
CA THR A 190 -4.15 -10.75 -4.62
C THR A 190 -3.83 -12.13 -4.06
N ASP A 191 -3.35 -13.04 -4.90
CA ASP A 191 -2.97 -14.40 -4.48
C ASP A 191 -1.85 -14.36 -3.41
N SER A 192 -0.82 -13.54 -3.63
CA SER A 192 0.31 -13.41 -2.69
C SER A 192 -0.10 -12.79 -1.36
N VAL A 193 -0.93 -11.74 -1.38
CA VAL A 193 -1.44 -11.11 -0.15
C VAL A 193 -2.30 -12.10 0.63
N CYS A 194 -3.19 -12.83 -0.05
CA CYS A 194 -4.04 -13.82 0.61
C CYS A 194 -3.22 -14.98 1.18
N ALA A 195 -2.21 -15.45 0.47
CA ALA A 195 -1.32 -16.50 0.97
C ALA A 195 -0.52 -16.05 2.21
N ALA A 196 -0.08 -14.80 2.24
CA ALA A 196 0.71 -14.26 3.35
C ALA A 196 -0.14 -13.89 4.58
N THR A 197 -1.42 -13.52 4.39
CA THR A 197 -2.28 -13.00 5.47
C THR A 197 -3.34 -13.99 5.94
N GLY A 198 -3.62 -15.02 5.18
CA GLY A 198 -4.78 -15.91 5.39
C GLY A 198 -6.12 -15.24 5.04
N PHE A 199 -6.13 -14.06 4.45
CA PHE A 199 -7.37 -13.38 4.07
C PHE A 199 -8.05 -14.11 2.91
N LYS A 200 -9.38 -14.03 2.89
CA LYS A 200 -10.18 -14.58 1.79
C LYS A 200 -9.81 -13.91 0.49
N ASN A 201 -9.49 -14.72 -0.53
CA ASN A 201 -9.26 -14.24 -1.88
C ASN A 201 -10.60 -13.93 -2.56
N ARG A 202 -10.81 -12.68 -2.93
CA ARG A 202 -12.01 -12.19 -3.63
C ARG A 202 -11.77 -11.96 -5.12
N GLY A 203 -10.58 -12.33 -5.62
CA GLY A 203 -10.23 -12.28 -7.03
C GLY A 203 -9.88 -10.89 -7.55
N VAL A 204 -9.93 -10.78 -8.86
CA VAL A 204 -9.73 -9.53 -9.61
C VAL A 204 -11.05 -9.05 -10.14
N GLN A 205 -11.41 -7.81 -9.88
CA GLN A 205 -12.57 -7.14 -10.43
C GLN A 205 -12.15 -6.24 -11.58
N GLU A 206 -12.82 -6.39 -12.71
CA GLU A 206 -12.60 -5.53 -13.88
C GLU A 206 -13.60 -4.36 -13.86
N THR A 207 -13.14 -3.13 -14.16
CA THR A 207 -13.95 -1.91 -14.07
C THR A 207 -13.55 -0.88 -15.12
#